data_c769a169e2ecac6f799a795d19c953ab
#
_entry.id   c769a169e2ecac6f799a795d19c953ab
#
_cell.length_a   1.000
_cell.length_b   1.000
_cell.length_c   1.000
_cell.angle_alpha   90.00
_cell.angle_beta   90.00
_cell.angle_gamma   90.00
#
_symmetry.space_group_name_H-M   'P 1'
#
loop_
_entity.id
_entity.type
_entity.pdbx_description
1 polymer ?
#
loop_
_entity_poly.entity_id
_entity_poly.type
_entity_poly.pdbx_seq_one_letter_code
_entity_poly.pdbx_strand_id
1 'polypeptide(L)'
;MCKHFIVIGIDDNESQWFAPKVEDIIRSHKVFSGGKRHHQLVQSHLPSGCEWIDITVPLDEVFHRYQSYDVPIVVFASGDPLFFGFASTIQRILPEARIELFPHFNSLQVLAHRLLMPYHDLRMVSLTGRSWHEFDTALIQQASKIGVLTDGQHTPSAIATRMLHYGYDNYEMIVGEHLGSESEVVIDHLTLEEITHTTFSRPNCLILQLKHPLPSYSFGIPDHLFSVLEGRPQMITQAPVRLLTLSALDLPRRTSLWDIGFCTGSISIEARLLFPHLHVTGFEVRQEGKELMEENAKRFHVPGIQFFITDFMDIDLDELHDEEGQPIARPDAVFIGGHGGNLPEMMTQVHHYLQPGGVMVYNCVDPQSITDPRIRKDSEALFFATAHRLNMQTEEPLCVAVNNYHPIHILKATKK
;
A
#
# COMPACT_ATOMS: atom_id res chain seq x y z
N MET A 1 -11.17 23.11 -27.15
CA MET A 1 -10.28 22.35 -28.08
C MET A 1 -9.62 21.23 -27.32
N CYS A 2 -9.46 20.06 -27.95
CA CYS A 2 -8.72 18.94 -27.36
C CYS A 2 -7.24 19.35 -27.26
N LYS A 3 -6.65 19.31 -26.06
CA LYS A 3 -5.22 19.64 -25.86
C LYS A 3 -4.36 18.53 -26.49
N HIS A 4 -3.23 18.91 -27.05
CA HIS A 4 -2.31 17.99 -27.69
C HIS A 4 -0.95 18.03 -26.99
N PHE A 5 -0.49 16.88 -26.51
CA PHE A 5 0.80 16.69 -25.87
C PHE A 5 1.66 15.73 -26.66
N ILE A 6 2.93 16.05 -26.81
CA ILE A 6 3.95 15.17 -27.36
C ILE A 6 4.92 14.88 -26.24
N VAL A 7 4.90 13.66 -25.70
CA VAL A 7 5.69 13.33 -24.51
C VAL A 7 6.90 12.51 -24.93
N ILE A 8 8.08 13.03 -24.65
CA ILE A 8 9.38 12.47 -25.05
C ILE A 8 10.09 11.98 -23.78
N GLY A 9 10.38 10.69 -23.74
CA GLY A 9 11.21 10.08 -22.71
C GLY A 9 12.69 10.39 -22.97
N ILE A 10 13.41 10.71 -21.89
CA ILE A 10 14.87 10.95 -21.91
C ILE A 10 15.55 10.17 -20.78
N ASP A 11 16.81 9.85 -20.97
CA ASP A 11 17.70 9.33 -19.91
C ASP A 11 18.38 10.46 -19.13
N ASP A 12 19.34 10.12 -18.30
CA ASP A 12 20.12 11.06 -17.49
C ASP A 12 21.45 11.52 -18.15
N ASN A 13 21.63 11.19 -19.42
CA ASN A 13 22.84 11.57 -20.14
C ASN A 13 22.83 13.06 -20.48
N GLU A 14 23.92 13.77 -20.23
CA GLU A 14 24.07 15.17 -20.61
C GLU A 14 24.14 15.36 -22.13
N SER A 15 24.65 14.36 -22.85
CA SER A 15 24.70 14.33 -24.30
C SER A 15 23.50 13.57 -24.87
N GLN A 16 22.32 14.21 -24.81
CA GLN A 16 21.09 13.59 -25.35
C GLN A 16 21.20 13.31 -26.83
N TRP A 17 20.78 12.13 -27.24
CA TRP A 17 20.62 11.76 -28.65
C TRP A 17 19.16 11.48 -28.96
N PHE A 18 18.64 12.13 -29.99
CA PHE A 18 17.27 11.95 -30.44
C PHE A 18 17.21 11.33 -31.83
N ALA A 19 16.26 10.43 -32.02
CA ALA A 19 15.96 9.95 -33.37
C ALA A 19 15.50 11.11 -34.29
N PRO A 20 15.78 11.07 -35.60
CA PRO A 20 15.48 12.19 -36.50
C PRO A 20 14.05 12.73 -36.41
N LYS A 21 13.06 11.86 -36.27
CA LYS A 21 11.65 12.26 -36.07
C LYS A 21 11.47 13.11 -34.80
N VAL A 22 12.13 12.77 -33.70
CA VAL A 22 12.06 13.51 -32.42
C VAL A 22 12.77 14.85 -32.55
N GLU A 23 13.92 14.90 -33.21
CA GLU A 23 14.62 16.16 -33.53
C GLU A 23 13.73 17.11 -34.35
N ASP A 24 13.04 16.60 -35.37
CA ASP A 24 12.14 17.42 -36.20
C ASP A 24 10.98 17.95 -35.35
N ILE A 25 10.45 17.17 -34.40
CA ILE A 25 9.44 17.62 -33.45
C ILE A 25 10.01 18.76 -32.58
N ILE A 26 11.17 18.58 -31.99
CA ILE A 26 11.80 19.60 -31.15
C ILE A 26 12.01 20.90 -31.96
N ARG A 27 12.55 20.81 -33.18
CA ARG A 27 12.80 21.99 -34.03
C ARG A 27 11.53 22.73 -34.47
N SER A 28 10.41 22.01 -34.64
CA SER A 28 9.16 22.57 -35.20
C SER A 28 8.20 23.13 -34.15
N HIS A 29 8.44 22.88 -32.85
CA HIS A 29 7.57 23.33 -31.77
C HIS A 29 8.18 24.50 -31.00
N LYS A 30 7.33 25.22 -30.24
CA LYS A 30 7.73 26.42 -29.50
C LYS A 30 7.45 26.35 -28.00
N VAL A 31 6.58 25.45 -27.56
CA VAL A 31 6.18 25.32 -26.15
C VAL A 31 6.65 23.98 -25.64
N PHE A 32 7.51 24.03 -24.61
CA PHE A 32 8.11 22.88 -24.00
C PHE A 32 7.83 22.84 -22.51
N SER A 33 7.85 21.65 -21.94
CA SER A 33 7.68 21.46 -20.51
C SER A 33 8.52 20.28 -19.99
N GLY A 34 8.83 20.33 -18.69
CA GLY A 34 9.58 19.29 -18.01
C GLY A 34 10.02 19.76 -16.62
N GLY A 35 10.61 18.89 -15.83
CA GLY A 35 11.27 19.28 -14.59
C GLY A 35 12.54 20.10 -14.86
N LYS A 36 13.03 20.83 -13.86
CA LYS A 36 14.26 21.65 -13.97
C LYS A 36 15.45 20.86 -14.52
N ARG A 37 15.64 19.61 -14.08
CA ARG A 37 16.69 18.74 -14.57
C ARG A 37 16.50 18.37 -16.05
N HIS A 38 15.28 18.06 -16.47
CA HIS A 38 14.99 17.80 -17.90
C HIS A 38 15.36 19.01 -18.76
N HIS A 39 15.06 20.22 -18.28
CA HIS A 39 15.45 21.46 -18.99
C HIS A 39 16.95 21.54 -19.21
N GLN A 40 17.74 21.27 -18.16
CA GLN A 40 19.22 21.29 -18.26
C GLN A 40 19.74 20.28 -19.29
N LEU A 41 19.16 19.06 -19.31
CA LEU A 41 19.57 17.99 -20.22
C LEU A 41 19.23 18.27 -21.70
N VAL A 42 18.15 19.00 -21.98
CA VAL A 42 17.68 19.20 -23.35
C VAL A 42 17.90 20.60 -23.91
N GLN A 43 18.37 21.56 -23.09
CA GLN A 43 18.44 22.97 -23.46
C GLN A 43 19.25 23.24 -24.75
N SER A 44 20.30 22.46 -25.05
CA SER A 44 21.11 22.57 -26.26
C SER A 44 20.34 22.15 -27.54
N HIS A 45 19.29 21.42 -27.43
CA HIS A 45 18.43 20.93 -28.53
C HIS A 45 17.22 21.84 -28.77
N LEU A 46 16.90 22.74 -27.81
CA LEU A 46 15.72 23.58 -27.91
C LEU A 46 15.93 24.72 -28.92
N PRO A 47 14.90 25.05 -29.72
CA PRO A 47 14.98 26.15 -30.66
C PRO A 47 15.05 27.52 -29.95
N SER A 48 15.75 28.48 -30.57
CA SER A 48 15.84 29.84 -30.03
C SER A 48 14.46 30.48 -29.88
N GLY A 49 14.20 31.12 -28.71
CA GLY A 49 12.95 31.82 -28.44
C GLY A 49 11.77 30.87 -28.13
N CYS A 50 12.01 29.62 -27.82
CA CYS A 50 11.00 28.72 -27.28
C CYS A 50 10.57 29.13 -25.86
N GLU A 51 9.40 28.71 -25.46
CA GLU A 51 8.88 28.87 -24.10
C GLU A 51 9.05 27.56 -23.34
N TRP A 52 9.50 27.64 -22.07
CA TRP A 52 9.63 26.49 -21.16
C TRP A 52 8.68 26.65 -19.98
N ILE A 53 7.98 25.54 -19.66
CA ILE A 53 7.08 25.43 -18.52
C ILE A 53 7.66 24.40 -17.55
N ASP A 54 8.10 24.86 -16.37
CA ASP A 54 8.58 23.98 -15.33
C ASP A 54 7.44 23.15 -14.74
N ILE A 55 7.63 21.85 -14.63
CA ILE A 55 6.74 20.96 -13.87
C ILE A 55 7.14 21.07 -12.40
N THR A 56 6.26 21.67 -11.61
CA THR A 56 6.42 21.88 -10.16
C THR A 56 5.22 21.33 -9.39
N VAL A 57 5.38 21.16 -8.08
CA VAL A 57 4.28 20.78 -7.19
C VAL A 57 3.82 22.05 -6.45
N PRO A 58 2.51 22.33 -6.36
CA PRO A 58 1.37 21.51 -6.81
C PRO A 58 1.17 21.54 -8.33
N LEU A 59 0.69 20.43 -8.90
CA LEU A 59 0.51 20.25 -10.35
C LEU A 59 -0.61 21.11 -10.94
N ASP A 60 -1.56 21.57 -10.14
CA ASP A 60 -2.73 22.35 -10.61
C ASP A 60 -2.31 23.61 -11.37
N GLU A 61 -1.27 24.30 -10.91
CA GLU A 61 -0.74 25.48 -11.57
C GLU A 61 -0.15 25.16 -12.95
N VAL A 62 0.54 24.02 -13.06
CA VAL A 62 1.13 23.55 -14.31
C VAL A 62 0.03 23.22 -15.31
N PHE A 63 -1.01 22.48 -14.90
CA PHE A 63 -2.12 22.13 -15.76
C PHE A 63 -2.99 23.35 -16.12
N HIS A 64 -3.15 24.29 -15.20
CA HIS A 64 -3.80 25.57 -15.51
C HIS A 64 -3.02 26.33 -16.60
N ARG A 65 -1.70 26.39 -16.49
CA ARG A 65 -0.84 27.02 -17.51
C ARG A 65 -0.94 26.28 -18.86
N TYR A 66 -0.97 24.94 -18.89
CA TYR A 66 -1.19 24.19 -20.12
C TYR A 66 -2.50 24.53 -20.83
N GLN A 67 -3.55 24.87 -20.09
CA GLN A 67 -4.84 25.27 -20.65
C GLN A 67 -4.78 26.58 -21.42
N SER A 68 -3.81 27.45 -21.17
CA SER A 68 -3.66 28.75 -21.86
C SER A 68 -3.09 28.64 -23.28
N TYR A 69 -2.54 27.46 -23.68
CA TYR A 69 -1.95 27.27 -25.01
C TYR A 69 -2.91 26.56 -25.96
N ASP A 70 -3.01 27.05 -27.20
CA ASP A 70 -3.77 26.43 -28.28
C ASP A 70 -2.89 25.64 -29.27
N VAL A 71 -1.60 25.49 -28.96
CA VAL A 71 -0.60 24.75 -29.74
C VAL A 71 -0.19 23.48 -28.99
N PRO A 72 0.34 22.46 -29.71
CA PRO A 72 0.89 21.27 -29.04
C PRO A 72 2.01 21.63 -28.03
N ILE A 73 2.03 20.96 -26.92
CA ILE A 73 3.07 21.10 -25.88
C ILE A 73 3.97 19.86 -25.91
N VAL A 74 5.28 20.07 -26.09
CA VAL A 74 6.28 19.02 -26.02
C VAL A 74 6.72 18.86 -24.57
N VAL A 75 6.53 17.67 -23.99
CA VAL A 75 6.84 17.40 -22.58
C VAL A 75 7.99 16.41 -22.50
N PHE A 76 9.06 16.76 -21.79
CA PHE A 76 10.15 15.83 -21.49
C PHE A 76 9.92 15.14 -20.15
N ALA A 77 10.07 13.83 -20.12
CA ALA A 77 9.89 12.99 -18.94
C ALA A 77 11.05 11.98 -18.83
N SER A 78 11.38 11.55 -17.61
CA SER A 78 12.40 10.52 -17.41
C SER A 78 11.93 9.17 -17.94
N GLY A 79 12.74 8.48 -18.71
CA GLY A 79 12.55 7.12 -19.17
C GLY A 79 11.25 6.92 -19.96
N ASP A 80 10.43 5.96 -19.57
CA ASP A 80 9.14 5.71 -20.19
C ASP A 80 8.05 6.61 -19.58
N PRO A 81 7.44 7.53 -20.36
CA PRO A 81 6.43 8.45 -19.84
C PRO A 81 5.15 7.79 -19.29
N LEU A 82 4.88 6.52 -19.62
CA LEU A 82 3.76 5.74 -19.09
C LEU A 82 4.15 4.91 -17.86
N PHE A 83 5.43 4.70 -17.64
CA PHE A 83 5.91 3.92 -16.50
C PHE A 83 6.02 4.81 -15.25
N PHE A 84 4.96 4.91 -14.46
CA PHE A 84 4.81 5.86 -13.35
C PHE A 84 5.13 7.31 -13.73
N GLY A 85 5.10 7.61 -15.03
CA GLY A 85 5.58 8.84 -15.62
C GLY A 85 4.47 9.88 -15.84
N PHE A 86 4.89 11.05 -16.33
CA PHE A 86 4.03 12.23 -16.43
C PHE A 86 2.90 12.09 -17.47
N ALA A 87 3.05 11.21 -18.49
CA ALA A 87 1.98 10.96 -19.46
C ALA A 87 0.74 10.33 -18.80
N SER A 88 0.93 9.44 -17.84
CA SER A 88 -0.18 8.87 -17.04
C SER A 88 -0.89 9.95 -16.22
N THR A 89 -0.16 10.94 -15.73
CA THR A 89 -0.72 12.09 -15.01
C THR A 89 -1.55 12.99 -15.94
N ILE A 90 -1.06 13.24 -17.16
CA ILE A 90 -1.81 13.97 -18.18
C ILE A 90 -3.12 13.24 -18.52
N GLN A 91 -3.08 11.92 -18.74
CA GLN A 91 -4.29 11.13 -19.01
C GLN A 91 -5.33 11.21 -17.90
N ARG A 92 -4.88 11.18 -16.65
CA ARG A 92 -5.77 11.24 -15.48
C ARG A 92 -6.43 12.62 -15.31
N ILE A 93 -5.68 13.71 -15.53
CA ILE A 93 -6.16 15.08 -15.29
C ILE A 93 -6.89 15.62 -16.52
N LEU A 94 -6.43 15.27 -17.71
CA LEU A 94 -7.00 15.70 -19.00
C LEU A 94 -7.35 14.48 -19.87
N PRO A 95 -8.40 13.71 -19.52
CA PRO A 95 -8.73 12.45 -20.19
C PRO A 95 -9.03 12.60 -21.70
N GLU A 96 -9.46 13.81 -22.13
CA GLU A 96 -9.74 14.12 -23.54
C GLU A 96 -8.49 14.61 -24.31
N ALA A 97 -7.33 14.70 -23.67
CA ALA A 97 -6.11 15.16 -24.34
C ALA A 97 -5.61 14.13 -25.35
N ARG A 98 -5.20 14.62 -26.51
CA ARG A 98 -4.43 13.80 -27.47
C ARG A 98 -3.00 13.71 -27.00
N ILE A 99 -2.44 12.49 -26.89
CA ILE A 99 -1.07 12.26 -26.47
C ILE A 99 -0.34 11.45 -27.55
N GLU A 100 0.82 11.94 -27.99
CA GLU A 100 1.78 11.22 -28.80
C GLU A 100 3.01 10.91 -27.94
N LEU A 101 3.50 9.66 -27.96
CA LEU A 101 4.55 9.18 -27.07
C LEU A 101 5.81 8.76 -27.82
N PHE A 102 6.96 9.17 -27.27
CA PHE A 102 8.29 8.73 -27.69
C PHE A 102 9.01 8.21 -26.43
N PRO A 103 8.84 6.92 -26.07
CA PRO A 103 9.39 6.39 -24.82
C PRO A 103 10.90 6.17 -24.92
N HIS A 104 11.55 6.22 -23.77
CA HIS A 104 12.91 5.74 -23.54
C HIS A 104 12.89 4.58 -22.53
N PHE A 105 14.02 3.90 -22.32
CA PHE A 105 14.12 2.91 -21.25
C PHE A 105 13.96 3.57 -19.89
N ASN A 106 13.12 2.99 -19.02
CA ASN A 106 13.07 3.45 -17.63
C ASN A 106 14.29 2.95 -16.84
N SER A 107 14.53 3.55 -15.67
CA SER A 107 15.73 3.25 -14.87
C SER A 107 15.82 1.79 -14.43
N LEU A 108 14.69 1.11 -14.15
CA LEU A 108 14.70 -0.31 -13.80
C LEU A 108 15.08 -1.21 -14.98
N GLN A 109 14.65 -0.85 -16.19
CA GLN A 109 15.09 -1.54 -17.42
C GLN A 109 16.59 -1.34 -17.64
N VAL A 110 17.09 -0.10 -17.47
CA VAL A 110 18.52 0.19 -17.60
C VAL A 110 19.32 -0.60 -16.58
N LEU A 111 18.89 -0.64 -15.30
CA LEU A 111 19.56 -1.43 -14.27
C LEU A 111 19.58 -2.92 -14.61
N ALA A 112 18.43 -3.47 -15.04
CA ALA A 112 18.36 -4.86 -15.48
C ALA A 112 19.30 -5.17 -16.67
N HIS A 113 19.45 -4.23 -17.61
CA HIS A 113 20.40 -4.35 -18.73
C HIS A 113 21.87 -4.36 -18.25
N ARG A 114 22.22 -3.53 -17.26
CA ARG A 114 23.58 -3.54 -16.68
C ARG A 114 23.90 -4.88 -16.00
N LEU A 115 22.87 -5.49 -15.40
CA LEU A 115 22.99 -6.78 -14.72
C LEU A 115 22.85 -7.99 -15.68
N LEU A 116 22.56 -7.77 -16.97
CA LEU A 116 22.17 -8.81 -17.92
C LEU A 116 21.02 -9.68 -17.38
N MET A 117 20.11 -9.06 -16.63
CA MET A 117 19.02 -9.73 -15.93
C MET A 117 17.73 -9.69 -16.76
N PRO A 118 17.11 -10.85 -17.05
CA PRO A 118 15.75 -10.86 -17.58
C PRO A 118 14.76 -10.22 -16.59
N TYR A 119 13.90 -9.33 -17.09
CA TYR A 119 12.98 -8.53 -16.23
C TYR A 119 11.50 -8.73 -16.56
N HIS A 120 11.14 -9.77 -17.32
CA HIS A 120 9.75 -10.09 -17.64
C HIS A 120 8.93 -10.51 -16.41
N ASP A 121 9.59 -11.00 -15.36
CA ASP A 121 9.03 -11.41 -14.07
C ASP A 121 9.31 -10.40 -12.93
N LEU A 122 9.82 -9.20 -13.27
CA LEU A 122 10.12 -8.14 -12.32
C LEU A 122 8.81 -7.48 -11.82
N ARG A 123 8.49 -7.63 -10.54
CA ARG A 123 7.41 -6.87 -9.89
C ARG A 123 7.88 -5.43 -9.72
N MET A 124 7.35 -4.53 -10.52
CA MET A 124 7.74 -3.12 -10.50
C MET A 124 6.88 -2.33 -9.51
N VAL A 125 7.54 -1.62 -8.60
CA VAL A 125 6.92 -0.79 -7.55
C VAL A 125 7.51 0.62 -7.61
N SER A 126 6.67 1.62 -7.43
CA SER A 126 7.14 3.00 -7.25
C SER A 126 6.80 3.49 -5.86
N LEU A 127 7.82 3.87 -5.12
CA LEU A 127 7.70 4.57 -3.84
C LEU A 127 7.79 6.10 -4.00
N THR A 128 7.99 6.60 -5.22
CA THR A 128 8.09 8.04 -5.48
C THR A 128 6.76 8.74 -5.17
N GLY A 129 6.68 9.43 -4.02
CA GLY A 129 5.47 10.08 -3.54
C GLY A 129 4.30 9.11 -3.30
N ARG A 130 4.57 7.87 -2.94
CA ARG A 130 3.58 6.82 -2.68
C ARG A 130 3.91 6.09 -1.39
N SER A 131 2.88 5.43 -0.81
CA SER A 131 3.03 4.66 0.41
C SER A 131 3.78 3.34 0.20
N TRP A 132 4.19 2.72 1.30
CA TRP A 132 4.83 1.41 1.34
C TRP A 132 3.94 0.26 0.85
N HIS A 133 2.63 0.46 0.72
CA HIS A 133 1.64 -0.59 0.55
C HIS A 133 1.95 -1.59 -0.58
N GLU A 134 2.28 -1.10 -1.78
CA GLU A 134 2.61 -1.97 -2.92
C GLU A 134 3.96 -2.69 -2.73
N PHE A 135 4.91 -2.04 -2.07
CA PHE A 135 6.20 -2.64 -1.72
C PHE A 135 6.02 -3.76 -0.70
N ASP A 136 5.29 -3.49 0.38
CA ASP A 136 4.97 -4.48 1.41
C ASP A 136 4.19 -5.67 0.83
N THR A 137 3.26 -5.39 -0.08
CA THR A 137 2.51 -6.42 -0.82
C THR A 137 3.46 -7.32 -1.61
N ALA A 138 4.44 -6.74 -2.31
CA ALA A 138 5.43 -7.51 -3.07
C ALA A 138 6.33 -8.37 -2.17
N LEU A 139 6.70 -7.86 -0.99
CA LEU A 139 7.46 -8.61 0.03
C LEU A 139 6.64 -9.78 0.60
N ILE A 140 5.39 -9.55 1.02
CA ILE A 140 4.50 -10.61 1.55
C ILE A 140 4.29 -11.71 0.51
N GLN A 141 4.14 -11.36 -0.76
CA GLN A 141 4.02 -12.31 -1.87
C GLN A 141 5.32 -13.00 -2.22
N GLN A 142 6.44 -12.63 -1.59
CA GLN A 142 7.77 -13.13 -1.86
C GLN A 142 8.10 -13.14 -3.36
N ALA A 143 7.85 -11.99 -4.01
CA ALA A 143 8.13 -11.86 -5.44
C ALA A 143 9.60 -12.16 -5.73
N SER A 144 9.88 -12.96 -6.76
CA SER A 144 11.24 -13.40 -7.10
C SER A 144 12.19 -12.23 -7.40
N LYS A 145 11.64 -11.16 -7.95
CA LYS A 145 12.35 -9.91 -8.23
C LYS A 145 11.42 -8.73 -7.99
N ILE A 146 11.89 -7.71 -7.28
CA ILE A 146 11.17 -6.47 -7.04
C ILE A 146 12.02 -5.30 -7.52
N GLY A 147 11.55 -4.56 -8.52
CA GLY A 147 12.16 -3.33 -8.97
C GLY A 147 11.51 -2.13 -8.29
N VAL A 148 12.29 -1.26 -7.67
CA VAL A 148 11.77 -0.15 -6.87
C VAL A 148 12.28 1.19 -7.39
N LEU A 149 11.35 2.09 -7.69
CA LEU A 149 11.64 3.51 -7.88
C LEU A 149 11.60 4.20 -6.52
N THR A 150 12.68 4.87 -6.17
CA THR A 150 12.93 5.52 -4.87
C THR A 150 12.61 7.01 -4.90
N ASP A 151 12.59 7.64 -3.72
CA ASP A 151 12.52 9.10 -3.55
C ASP A 151 13.39 9.60 -2.38
N GLY A 152 13.06 10.78 -1.85
CA GLY A 152 13.79 11.40 -0.75
C GLY A 152 13.59 10.75 0.61
N GLN A 153 12.47 10.11 0.82
CA GLN A 153 12.10 9.42 2.05
C GLN A 153 12.37 7.92 1.93
N HIS A 154 11.94 7.33 0.81
CA HIS A 154 12.11 5.91 0.50
C HIS A 154 13.45 5.67 -0.20
N THR A 155 14.53 5.91 0.55
CA THR A 155 15.91 5.67 0.09
C THR A 155 16.23 4.17 0.14
N PRO A 156 17.26 3.68 -0.58
CA PRO A 156 17.72 2.29 -0.43
C PRO A 156 17.97 1.89 1.03
N SER A 157 18.52 2.80 1.84
CA SER A 157 18.76 2.55 3.28
C SER A 157 17.46 2.41 4.08
N ALA A 158 16.45 3.27 3.81
CA ALA A 158 15.14 3.17 4.46
C ALA A 158 14.42 1.86 4.06
N ILE A 159 14.53 1.45 2.79
CA ILE A 159 13.98 0.20 2.28
C ILE A 159 14.65 -1.00 2.98
N ALA A 160 15.99 -1.03 3.06
CA ALA A 160 16.71 -2.09 3.76
C ALA A 160 16.34 -2.14 5.26
N THR A 161 16.22 -0.99 5.91
CA THR A 161 15.79 -0.89 7.31
C THR A 161 14.39 -1.49 7.52
N ARG A 162 13.42 -1.14 6.65
CA ARG A 162 12.07 -1.70 6.71
C ARG A 162 12.08 -3.22 6.48
N MET A 163 12.83 -3.69 5.50
CA MET A 163 12.97 -5.12 5.22
C MET A 163 13.50 -5.87 6.45
N LEU A 164 14.60 -5.44 7.03
CA LEU A 164 15.19 -6.07 8.21
C LEU A 164 14.29 -5.98 9.45
N HIS A 165 13.55 -4.88 9.61
CA HIS A 165 12.58 -4.74 10.70
C HIS A 165 11.53 -5.85 10.69
N TYR A 166 11.05 -6.25 9.51
CA TYR A 166 10.08 -7.34 9.34
C TYR A 166 10.71 -8.70 9.04
N GLY A 167 12.06 -8.82 9.14
CA GLY A 167 12.78 -10.07 8.98
C GLY A 167 12.94 -10.55 7.54
N TYR A 168 12.94 -9.65 6.57
CA TYR A 168 13.24 -9.92 5.17
C TYR A 168 14.74 -9.77 4.91
N ASP A 169 15.54 -10.70 5.40
CA ASP A 169 16.99 -10.82 5.13
C ASP A 169 17.31 -11.71 3.93
N ASN A 170 16.28 -12.24 3.29
CA ASN A 170 16.33 -13.25 2.25
C ASN A 170 16.40 -12.69 0.82
N TYR A 171 16.58 -11.38 0.67
CA TYR A 171 16.80 -10.70 -0.61
C TYR A 171 18.21 -10.12 -0.70
N GLU A 172 18.75 -10.12 -1.91
CA GLU A 172 19.87 -9.28 -2.30
C GLU A 172 19.35 -7.99 -2.88
N MET A 173 19.93 -6.85 -2.47
CA MET A 173 19.59 -5.53 -2.99
C MET A 173 20.69 -5.01 -3.90
N ILE A 174 20.32 -4.63 -5.12
CA ILE A 174 21.21 -4.05 -6.11
C ILE A 174 20.72 -2.63 -6.39
N VAL A 175 21.59 -1.66 -6.19
CA VAL A 175 21.26 -0.23 -6.35
C VAL A 175 21.94 0.34 -7.60
N GLY A 176 21.18 1.03 -8.43
CA GLY A 176 21.69 1.80 -9.56
C GLY A 176 21.56 3.29 -9.31
N GLU A 177 22.68 4.01 -9.39
CA GLU A 177 22.75 5.46 -9.26
C GLU A 177 23.06 6.12 -10.60
N HIS A 178 22.42 7.24 -10.91
CA HIS A 178 22.67 8.06 -12.11
C HIS A 178 22.70 7.28 -13.42
N LEU A 179 21.83 6.24 -13.52
CA LEU A 179 21.82 5.33 -14.66
C LEU A 179 21.63 6.08 -15.98
N GLY A 180 22.52 5.78 -16.95
CA GLY A 180 22.57 6.43 -18.25
C GLY A 180 23.47 7.66 -18.31
N SER A 181 24.02 8.16 -17.20
CA SER A 181 24.96 9.29 -17.17
C SER A 181 26.42 8.83 -17.11
N GLU A 182 27.35 9.76 -17.24
CA GLU A 182 28.80 9.49 -17.07
C GLU A 182 29.17 9.12 -15.62
N SER A 183 28.34 9.49 -14.64
CA SER A 183 28.50 9.17 -13.21
C SER A 183 27.70 7.93 -12.78
N GLU A 184 27.29 7.09 -13.73
CA GLU A 184 26.55 5.85 -13.45
C GLU A 184 27.35 4.92 -12.54
N VAL A 185 26.69 4.44 -11.48
CA VAL A 185 27.25 3.43 -10.56
C VAL A 185 26.21 2.34 -10.32
N VAL A 186 26.65 1.08 -10.34
CA VAL A 186 25.86 -0.08 -9.92
C VAL A 186 26.53 -0.71 -8.71
N ILE A 187 25.77 -0.87 -7.62
CA ILE A 187 26.24 -1.38 -6.33
C ILE A 187 25.48 -2.68 -6.04
N ASP A 188 26.17 -3.82 -6.06
CA ASP A 188 25.60 -5.17 -5.97
C ASP A 188 26.28 -6.08 -4.92
N HIS A 189 27.18 -5.52 -4.11
CA HIS A 189 28.06 -6.27 -3.21
C HIS A 189 27.81 -5.98 -1.72
N LEU A 190 26.87 -5.12 -1.38
CA LEU A 190 26.56 -4.76 0.01
C LEU A 190 25.47 -5.67 0.57
N THR A 191 25.60 -6.07 1.84
CA THR A 191 24.53 -6.69 2.61
C THR A 191 23.44 -5.69 2.95
N LEU A 192 22.24 -6.16 3.30
CA LEU A 192 21.15 -5.26 3.72
C LEU A 192 21.53 -4.44 4.95
N GLU A 193 22.27 -5.02 5.90
CA GLU A 193 22.80 -4.32 7.08
C GLU A 193 23.73 -3.17 6.69
N GLU A 194 24.68 -3.42 5.77
CA GLU A 194 25.58 -2.37 5.28
C GLU A 194 24.82 -1.27 4.54
N ILE A 195 23.81 -1.63 3.76
CA ILE A 195 22.95 -0.69 3.05
C ILE A 195 22.21 0.24 4.02
N THR A 196 21.78 -0.22 5.20
CA THR A 196 21.09 0.65 6.18
C THR A 196 21.94 1.84 6.62
N HIS A 197 23.26 1.72 6.56
CA HIS A 197 24.23 2.74 6.96
C HIS A 197 24.90 3.47 5.79
N THR A 198 24.53 3.11 4.55
CA THR A 198 25.11 3.68 3.33
C THR A 198 24.26 4.82 2.80
N THR A 199 24.91 5.91 2.37
CA THR A 199 24.24 7.01 1.68
C THR A 199 24.39 6.82 0.17
N PHE A 200 23.29 6.93 -0.55
CA PHE A 200 23.21 6.75 -2.00
C PHE A 200 22.94 8.07 -2.71
N SER A 201 23.63 8.27 -3.84
CA SER A 201 23.43 9.43 -4.71
C SER A 201 22.08 9.36 -5.43
N ARG A 202 21.54 10.51 -5.83
CA ARG A 202 20.28 10.61 -6.56
C ARG A 202 20.49 11.18 -7.95
N PRO A 203 19.68 10.73 -8.92
CA PRO A 203 18.60 9.75 -8.85
C PRO A 203 19.12 8.32 -8.69
N ASN A 204 18.35 7.49 -7.99
CA ASN A 204 18.65 6.06 -7.89
C ASN A 204 17.37 5.21 -8.01
N CYS A 205 17.57 3.94 -8.28
CA CYS A 205 16.55 2.90 -8.21
C CYS A 205 17.19 1.60 -7.73
N LEU A 206 16.43 0.58 -7.42
CA LEU A 206 17.00 -0.69 -6.99
C LEU A 206 16.20 -1.89 -7.50
N ILE A 207 16.88 -3.04 -7.53
CA ILE A 207 16.26 -4.35 -7.76
C ILE A 207 16.58 -5.21 -6.55
N LEU A 208 15.53 -5.82 -5.98
CA LEU A 208 15.64 -6.89 -4.99
C LEU A 208 15.52 -8.24 -5.70
N GLN A 209 16.45 -9.15 -5.41
CA GLN A 209 16.41 -10.52 -5.92
C GLN A 209 16.27 -11.50 -4.76
N LEU A 210 15.22 -12.32 -4.78
CA LEU A 210 14.95 -13.34 -3.78
C LEU A 210 16.05 -14.42 -3.83
N LYS A 211 16.72 -14.67 -2.70
CA LYS A 211 17.75 -15.74 -2.56
C LYS A 211 17.13 -17.07 -2.14
N HIS A 212 16.23 -17.01 -1.18
CA HIS A 212 15.49 -18.18 -0.70
C HIS A 212 14.14 -17.72 -0.12
N PRO A 213 13.08 -18.53 -0.24
CA PRO A 213 11.79 -18.17 0.33
C PRO A 213 11.82 -18.23 1.86
N LEU A 214 11.09 -17.32 2.50
CA LEU A 214 10.75 -17.42 3.92
C LEU A 214 9.72 -18.55 4.15
N PRO A 215 9.59 -19.04 5.39
CA PRO A 215 8.57 -20.04 5.74
C PRO A 215 7.16 -19.53 5.34
N SER A 216 6.41 -20.40 4.66
CA SER A 216 5.01 -20.14 4.36
C SER A 216 4.12 -20.73 5.45
N TYR A 217 3.04 -20.01 5.80
CA TYR A 217 2.06 -20.48 6.77
C TYR A 217 0.82 -20.99 6.04
N SER A 218 0.29 -22.13 6.50
CA SER A 218 -1.00 -22.62 6.02
C SER A 218 -2.15 -21.75 6.51
N PHE A 219 -3.29 -21.82 5.84
CA PHE A 219 -4.54 -21.24 6.34
C PHE A 219 -4.84 -21.75 7.76
N GLY A 220 -5.19 -20.82 8.66
CA GLY A 220 -5.40 -21.16 10.06
C GLY A 220 -4.08 -21.33 10.81
N ILE A 221 -3.27 -20.28 10.83
CA ILE A 221 -2.01 -20.27 11.60
C ILE A 221 -2.26 -20.78 13.02
N PRO A 222 -1.52 -21.80 13.50
CA PRO A 222 -1.71 -22.34 14.83
C PRO A 222 -1.58 -21.26 15.91
N ASP A 223 -2.53 -21.25 16.86
CA ASP A 223 -2.62 -20.20 17.89
C ASP A 223 -1.35 -20.11 18.75
N HIS A 224 -0.66 -21.25 19.01
CA HIS A 224 0.56 -21.30 19.80
C HIS A 224 1.78 -20.62 19.13
N LEU A 225 1.69 -20.27 17.85
CA LEU A 225 2.73 -19.51 17.15
C LEU A 225 2.63 -18.00 17.38
N PHE A 226 1.48 -17.54 17.88
CA PHE A 226 1.30 -16.13 18.21
C PHE A 226 1.81 -15.84 19.62
N SER A 227 2.43 -14.68 19.80
CA SER A 227 2.59 -14.06 21.11
C SER A 227 1.22 -13.62 21.60
N VAL A 228 0.91 -13.94 22.87
CA VAL A 228 -0.41 -13.73 23.47
C VAL A 228 -0.29 -12.92 24.74
N LEU A 229 -1.41 -12.35 25.21
CA LEU A 229 -1.45 -11.55 26.42
C LEU A 229 -1.04 -12.40 27.65
N GLU A 230 -0.07 -11.90 28.42
CA GLU A 230 0.41 -12.60 29.61
C GLU A 230 -0.73 -12.85 30.60
N GLY A 231 -0.79 -14.06 31.14
CA GLY A 231 -1.86 -14.50 32.02
C GLY A 231 -3.23 -14.73 31.40
N ARG A 232 -3.38 -14.45 30.09
CA ARG A 232 -4.65 -14.61 29.35
C ARG A 232 -4.43 -15.21 27.94
N PRO A 233 -3.79 -16.40 27.82
CA PRO A 233 -3.45 -16.98 26.52
C PRO A 233 -4.67 -17.31 25.63
N GLN A 234 -5.86 -17.40 26.23
CA GLN A 234 -7.13 -17.63 25.51
C GLN A 234 -7.69 -16.37 24.83
N MET A 235 -7.08 -15.19 25.07
CA MET A 235 -7.51 -13.94 24.41
C MET A 235 -6.91 -13.81 23.02
N ILE A 236 -7.17 -14.82 22.19
CA ILE A 236 -6.87 -14.86 20.75
C ILE A 236 -8.10 -15.44 20.04
N THR A 237 -8.41 -14.93 18.88
CA THR A 237 -9.41 -15.59 18.02
C THR A 237 -8.82 -16.88 17.50
N GLN A 238 -9.34 -18.02 17.99
CA GLN A 238 -8.82 -19.36 17.68
C GLN A 238 -8.84 -19.64 16.16
N ALA A 239 -7.87 -20.40 15.65
CA ALA A 239 -7.69 -20.65 14.24
C ALA A 239 -8.97 -21.07 13.48
N PRO A 240 -9.80 -22.03 13.95
CA PRO A 240 -11.04 -22.37 13.24
C PRO A 240 -12.06 -21.22 13.18
N VAL A 241 -12.20 -20.48 14.30
CA VAL A 241 -13.09 -19.31 14.36
C VAL A 241 -12.53 -18.20 13.49
N ARG A 242 -11.23 -17.95 13.53
CA ARG A 242 -10.53 -16.93 12.74
C ARG A 242 -10.75 -17.15 11.24
N LEU A 243 -10.56 -18.39 10.74
CA LEU A 243 -10.78 -18.71 9.33
C LEU A 243 -12.22 -18.45 8.88
N LEU A 244 -13.20 -18.85 9.69
CA LEU A 244 -14.59 -18.61 9.37
C LEU A 244 -14.96 -17.11 9.45
N THR A 245 -14.37 -16.38 10.38
CA THR A 245 -14.51 -14.92 10.46
C THR A 245 -13.94 -14.24 9.21
N LEU A 246 -12.73 -14.62 8.78
CA LEU A 246 -12.11 -14.10 7.55
C LEU A 246 -12.95 -14.42 6.31
N SER A 247 -13.56 -15.61 6.26
CA SER A 247 -14.50 -15.99 5.20
C SER A 247 -15.76 -15.12 5.23
N ALA A 248 -16.34 -14.87 6.40
CA ALA A 248 -17.53 -14.02 6.56
C ALA A 248 -17.29 -12.56 6.13
N LEU A 249 -16.06 -12.06 6.29
CA LEU A 249 -15.64 -10.72 5.86
C LEU A 249 -15.53 -10.56 4.32
N ASP A 250 -15.53 -11.66 3.55
CA ASP A 250 -15.44 -11.67 2.07
C ASP A 250 -14.19 -10.90 1.54
N LEU A 251 -13.05 -11.06 2.21
CA LEU A 251 -11.83 -10.28 2.01
C LEU A 251 -11.26 -10.27 0.59
N PRO A 252 -11.40 -11.33 -0.26
CA PRO A 252 -10.93 -11.28 -1.65
C PRO A 252 -11.50 -10.13 -2.49
N ARG A 253 -12.66 -9.61 -2.09
CA ARG A 253 -13.37 -8.53 -2.80
C ARG A 253 -13.25 -7.18 -2.10
N ARG A 254 -12.53 -7.14 -0.98
CA ARG A 254 -12.38 -5.94 -0.16
C ARG A 254 -11.08 -5.22 -0.45
N THR A 255 -11.05 -3.96 -0.09
CA THR A 255 -9.86 -3.11 -0.23
C THR A 255 -9.31 -2.67 1.13
N SER A 256 -10.17 -2.61 2.16
CA SER A 256 -9.79 -2.14 3.49
C SER A 256 -10.52 -2.90 4.60
N LEU A 257 -9.74 -3.39 5.57
CA LEU A 257 -10.22 -4.06 6.78
C LEU A 257 -9.93 -3.20 8.01
N TRP A 258 -10.96 -2.95 8.83
CA TRP A 258 -10.79 -2.48 10.20
C TRP A 258 -10.95 -3.64 11.19
N ASP A 259 -9.99 -3.82 12.10
CA ASP A 259 -9.96 -4.83 13.16
C ASP A 259 -10.08 -4.13 14.52
N ILE A 260 -11.29 -4.10 15.09
CA ILE A 260 -11.61 -3.39 16.32
C ILE A 260 -11.50 -4.35 17.52
N GLY A 261 -10.58 -4.07 18.44
CA GLY A 261 -10.23 -4.95 19.53
C GLY A 261 -9.31 -6.08 19.07
N PHE A 262 -8.24 -5.75 18.35
CA PHE A 262 -7.35 -6.72 17.71
C PHE A 262 -6.56 -7.60 18.68
N CYS A 263 -6.33 -7.17 19.93
CA CYS A 263 -5.57 -7.87 20.99
C CYS A 263 -4.21 -8.40 20.53
N THR A 264 -4.14 -9.63 20.00
CA THR A 264 -2.90 -10.24 19.47
C THR A 264 -2.61 -9.88 18.03
N GLY A 265 -3.52 -9.22 17.32
CA GLY A 265 -3.43 -8.94 15.89
C GLY A 265 -3.67 -10.16 14.99
N SER A 266 -4.15 -11.30 15.52
CA SER A 266 -4.23 -12.55 14.76
C SER A 266 -5.16 -12.48 13.54
N ILE A 267 -6.27 -11.75 13.60
CA ILE A 267 -7.17 -11.49 12.47
C ILE A 267 -6.46 -10.60 11.43
N SER A 268 -5.90 -9.48 11.86
CA SER A 268 -5.17 -8.52 11.02
C SER A 268 -4.02 -9.18 10.26
N ILE A 269 -3.19 -9.96 10.96
CA ILE A 269 -2.01 -10.63 10.42
C ILE A 269 -2.42 -11.70 9.39
N GLU A 270 -3.34 -12.59 9.75
CA GLU A 270 -3.76 -13.64 8.81
C GLU A 270 -4.52 -13.06 7.62
N ALA A 271 -5.34 -12.01 7.81
CA ALA A 271 -5.99 -11.29 6.72
C ALA A 271 -4.97 -10.70 5.74
N ARG A 272 -3.92 -10.02 6.24
CA ARG A 272 -2.90 -9.38 5.41
C ARG A 272 -2.01 -10.40 4.69
N LEU A 273 -1.69 -11.52 5.32
CA LEU A 273 -0.94 -12.64 4.69
C LEU A 273 -1.73 -13.28 3.53
N LEU A 274 -3.03 -13.51 3.74
CA LEU A 274 -3.87 -14.16 2.74
C LEU A 274 -4.28 -13.22 1.60
N PHE A 275 -4.46 -11.94 1.93
CA PHE A 275 -4.94 -10.90 1.02
C PHE A 275 -4.03 -9.66 1.09
N PRO A 276 -2.81 -9.74 0.56
CA PRO A 276 -1.80 -8.67 0.68
C PRO A 276 -2.20 -7.32 0.06
N HIS A 277 -3.26 -7.27 -0.74
CA HIS A 277 -3.82 -6.05 -1.30
C HIS A 277 -4.65 -5.21 -0.30
N LEU A 278 -5.00 -5.78 0.87
CA LEU A 278 -5.83 -5.08 1.85
C LEU A 278 -5.05 -3.98 2.59
N HIS A 279 -5.67 -2.82 2.75
CA HIS A 279 -5.29 -1.87 3.77
C HIS A 279 -5.89 -2.32 5.11
N VAL A 280 -5.04 -2.70 6.06
CA VAL A 280 -5.50 -3.19 7.37
C VAL A 280 -5.22 -2.14 8.43
N THR A 281 -6.29 -1.74 9.17
CA THR A 281 -6.20 -0.81 10.29
C THR A 281 -6.75 -1.46 11.55
N GLY A 282 -5.94 -1.57 12.58
CA GLY A 282 -6.30 -2.14 13.87
C GLY A 282 -6.55 -1.08 14.94
N PHE A 283 -7.49 -1.34 15.86
CA PHE A 283 -7.78 -0.50 17.01
C PHE A 283 -7.79 -1.37 18.28
N GLU A 284 -7.06 -0.99 19.30
CA GLU A 284 -7.01 -1.72 20.59
C GLU A 284 -6.87 -0.72 21.74
N VAL A 285 -7.66 -0.95 22.80
CA VAL A 285 -7.65 -0.10 23.98
C VAL A 285 -6.49 -0.42 24.94
N ARG A 286 -6.00 -1.67 24.92
CA ARG A 286 -4.93 -2.14 25.80
C ARG A 286 -3.57 -1.74 25.28
N GLN A 287 -2.73 -1.19 26.15
CA GLN A 287 -1.36 -0.79 25.80
C GLN A 287 -0.49 -1.98 25.36
N GLU A 288 -0.71 -3.16 25.94
CA GLU A 288 0.01 -4.40 25.59
C GLU A 288 -0.26 -4.86 24.15
N GLY A 289 -1.37 -4.42 23.56
CA GLY A 289 -1.72 -4.70 22.17
C GLY A 289 -0.67 -4.18 21.18
N LYS A 290 0.01 -3.08 21.51
CA LYS A 290 1.10 -2.52 20.69
C LYS A 290 2.24 -3.54 20.51
N GLU A 291 2.80 -3.99 21.62
CA GLU A 291 3.93 -4.92 21.62
C GLU A 291 3.55 -6.25 20.97
N LEU A 292 2.34 -6.75 21.26
CA LEU A 292 1.83 -7.99 20.66
C LEU A 292 1.68 -7.87 19.13
N MET A 293 1.12 -6.76 18.62
CA MET A 293 0.98 -6.54 17.17
C MET A 293 2.36 -6.47 16.51
N GLU A 294 3.28 -5.66 17.05
CA GLU A 294 4.64 -5.48 16.51
C GLU A 294 5.41 -6.80 16.51
N GLU A 295 5.37 -7.56 17.61
CA GLU A 295 6.07 -8.85 17.71
C GLU A 295 5.48 -9.88 16.75
N ASN A 296 4.16 -10.01 16.68
CA ASN A 296 3.51 -10.96 15.79
C ASN A 296 3.67 -10.56 14.31
N ALA A 297 3.53 -9.28 13.96
CA ALA A 297 3.75 -8.81 12.59
C ALA A 297 5.19 -9.10 12.12
N LYS A 298 6.18 -8.89 12.99
CA LYS A 298 7.58 -9.24 12.71
C LYS A 298 7.77 -10.75 12.57
N ARG A 299 7.21 -11.55 13.49
CA ARG A 299 7.32 -13.03 13.50
C ARG A 299 6.77 -13.66 12.22
N PHE A 300 5.67 -13.12 11.71
CA PHE A 300 5.01 -13.63 10.51
C PHE A 300 5.40 -12.88 9.23
N HIS A 301 6.37 -11.96 9.31
CA HIS A 301 6.83 -11.16 8.18
C HIS A 301 5.70 -10.38 7.50
N VAL A 302 4.87 -9.66 8.28
CA VAL A 302 3.69 -8.94 7.78
C VAL A 302 3.84 -7.43 7.97
N PRO A 303 4.43 -6.71 7.02
CA PRO A 303 4.46 -5.25 7.04
C PRO A 303 3.12 -4.62 6.65
N GLY A 304 2.95 -3.35 7.00
CA GLY A 304 1.87 -2.49 6.49
C GLY A 304 0.52 -2.69 7.18
N ILE A 305 0.50 -3.23 8.42
CA ILE A 305 -0.68 -3.15 9.29
C ILE A 305 -0.58 -1.83 10.07
N GLN A 306 -1.48 -0.90 9.78
CA GLN A 306 -1.63 0.31 10.57
C GLN A 306 -2.42 -0.01 11.84
N PHE A 307 -2.03 0.51 13.01
CA PHE A 307 -2.82 0.30 14.22
C PHE A 307 -2.72 1.46 15.21
N PHE A 308 -3.75 1.60 16.02
CA PHE A 308 -3.90 2.66 17.01
C PHE A 308 -4.24 2.06 18.38
N ILE A 309 -3.51 2.48 19.41
CA ILE A 309 -3.79 2.09 20.80
C ILE A 309 -4.66 3.17 21.43
N THR A 310 -5.96 2.95 21.35
CA THR A 310 -6.98 3.92 21.78
C THR A 310 -8.34 3.25 21.96
N ASP A 311 -9.23 3.87 22.72
CA ASP A 311 -10.65 3.48 22.69
C ASP A 311 -11.26 3.93 21.36
N PHE A 312 -11.80 2.96 20.61
CA PHE A 312 -12.45 3.23 19.32
C PHE A 312 -13.60 4.25 19.44
N MET A 313 -14.25 4.31 20.61
CA MET A 313 -15.36 5.22 20.84
C MET A 313 -14.95 6.68 21.07
N ASP A 314 -13.70 6.90 21.47
CA ASP A 314 -13.17 8.23 21.83
C ASP A 314 -12.35 8.88 20.70
N ILE A 315 -12.12 8.15 19.58
CA ILE A 315 -11.24 8.61 18.50
C ILE A 315 -12.00 9.37 17.42
N ASP A 316 -11.43 10.47 16.97
CA ASP A 316 -11.86 11.13 15.72
C ASP A 316 -11.23 10.41 14.52
N LEU A 317 -12.04 9.63 13.83
CA LEU A 317 -11.61 8.81 12.71
C LEU A 317 -11.28 9.62 11.44
N ASP A 318 -11.80 10.84 11.32
CA ASP A 318 -11.51 11.73 10.20
C ASP A 318 -10.14 12.43 10.34
N GLU A 319 -9.57 12.45 11.55
CA GLU A 319 -8.24 13.00 11.84
C GLU A 319 -7.12 11.94 11.81
N LEU A 320 -7.47 10.66 11.58
CA LEU A 320 -6.47 9.60 11.56
C LEU A 320 -5.70 9.55 10.26
N HIS A 321 -4.39 9.44 10.41
CA HIS A 321 -3.44 9.33 9.30
C HIS A 321 -2.55 8.11 9.49
N ASP A 322 -2.10 7.56 8.37
CA ASP A 322 -1.12 6.48 8.32
C ASP A 322 0.31 6.98 8.62
N GLU A 323 1.29 6.08 8.53
CA GLU A 323 2.71 6.41 8.78
C GLU A 323 3.29 7.42 7.77
N GLU A 324 2.65 7.61 6.62
CA GLU A 324 3.02 8.59 5.59
C GLU A 324 2.19 9.89 5.65
N GLY A 325 1.34 10.02 6.66
CA GLY A 325 0.49 11.21 6.84
C GLY A 325 -0.70 11.28 5.89
N GLN A 326 -1.12 10.14 5.28
CA GLN A 326 -2.33 10.06 4.47
C GLN A 326 -3.52 9.65 5.34
N PRO A 327 -4.74 10.14 5.07
CA PRO A 327 -5.92 9.67 5.78
C PRO A 327 -6.06 8.14 5.68
N ILE A 328 -6.43 7.49 6.78
CA ILE A 328 -6.64 6.04 6.77
C ILE A 328 -7.76 5.65 5.80
N ALA A 329 -7.63 4.47 5.17
CA ALA A 329 -8.63 4.00 4.22
C ALA A 329 -9.98 3.74 4.92
N ARG A 330 -11.08 4.26 4.35
CA ARG A 330 -12.43 3.93 4.82
C ARG A 330 -12.69 2.44 4.60
N PRO A 331 -13.26 1.74 5.60
CA PRO A 331 -13.41 0.29 5.54
C PRO A 331 -14.52 -0.15 4.59
N ASP A 332 -14.31 -1.25 3.91
CA ASP A 332 -15.35 -2.04 3.25
C ASP A 332 -15.52 -3.43 3.90
N ALA A 333 -14.65 -3.76 4.88
CA ALA A 333 -14.82 -4.85 5.83
C ALA A 333 -14.45 -4.39 7.24
N VAL A 334 -15.24 -4.77 8.25
CA VAL A 334 -14.97 -4.48 9.65
C VAL A 334 -15.19 -5.73 10.49
N PHE A 335 -14.20 -6.07 11.30
CA PHE A 335 -14.31 -7.07 12.35
C PHE A 335 -14.40 -6.39 13.71
N ILE A 336 -15.37 -6.79 14.53
CA ILE A 336 -15.49 -6.36 15.91
C ILE A 336 -15.11 -7.54 16.80
N GLY A 337 -13.87 -7.52 17.33
CA GLY A 337 -13.36 -8.52 18.26
C GLY A 337 -13.66 -8.20 19.73
N GLY A 338 -13.88 -6.92 20.06
CA GLY A 338 -14.23 -6.44 21.37
C GLY A 338 -14.93 -5.09 21.32
N HIS A 339 -15.93 -4.86 22.19
CA HIS A 339 -16.76 -3.65 22.18
C HIS A 339 -16.91 -2.95 23.53
N GLY A 340 -16.26 -3.45 24.58
CA GLY A 340 -16.28 -2.81 25.92
C GLY A 340 -17.67 -2.62 26.53
N GLY A 341 -18.72 -3.25 26.00
CA GLY A 341 -20.12 -3.08 26.42
C GLY A 341 -20.93 -2.11 25.55
N ASN A 342 -20.32 -1.44 24.58
CA ASN A 342 -20.92 -0.37 23.76
C ASN A 342 -21.20 -0.82 22.30
N LEU A 343 -21.61 -2.09 22.09
CA LEU A 343 -21.81 -2.67 20.76
C LEU A 343 -22.75 -1.85 19.85
N PRO A 344 -23.93 -1.38 20.28
CA PRO A 344 -24.84 -0.61 19.42
C PRO A 344 -24.25 0.74 18.96
N GLU A 345 -23.56 1.43 19.85
CA GLU A 345 -22.91 2.71 19.60
C GLU A 345 -21.73 2.51 18.63
N MET A 346 -20.88 1.50 18.89
CA MET A 346 -19.76 1.14 18.03
C MET A 346 -20.23 0.76 16.61
N MET A 347 -21.27 -0.09 16.49
CA MET A 347 -21.86 -0.43 15.19
C MET A 347 -22.39 0.81 14.46
N THR A 348 -22.94 1.78 15.18
CA THR A 348 -23.46 3.02 14.58
C THR A 348 -22.32 3.87 14.04
N GLN A 349 -21.23 4.01 14.79
CA GLN A 349 -20.02 4.73 14.35
C GLN A 349 -19.37 4.03 13.17
N VAL A 350 -19.16 2.71 13.25
CA VAL A 350 -18.65 1.89 12.12
C VAL A 350 -19.52 2.05 10.88
N HIS A 351 -20.86 1.99 11.01
CA HIS A 351 -21.76 2.13 9.88
C HIS A 351 -21.63 3.48 9.16
N HIS A 352 -21.28 4.55 9.89
CA HIS A 352 -21.03 5.86 9.28
C HIS A 352 -19.85 5.82 8.30
N TYR A 353 -18.76 5.15 8.66
CA TYR A 353 -17.54 5.07 7.85
C TYR A 353 -17.54 3.91 6.85
N LEU A 354 -18.29 2.84 7.11
CA LEU A 354 -18.37 1.66 6.25
C LEU A 354 -18.88 2.03 4.86
N GLN A 355 -18.18 1.59 3.83
CA GLN A 355 -18.56 1.84 2.44
C GLN A 355 -19.88 1.13 2.08
N PRO A 356 -20.66 1.61 1.08
CA PRO A 356 -21.82 0.89 0.55
C PRO A 356 -21.42 -0.52 0.08
N GLY A 357 -22.24 -1.53 0.42
CA GLY A 357 -21.92 -2.94 0.18
C GLY A 357 -20.87 -3.53 1.12
N GLY A 358 -20.32 -2.72 2.05
CA GLY A 358 -19.36 -3.17 3.04
C GLY A 358 -19.98 -4.08 4.10
N VAL A 359 -19.14 -4.93 4.72
CA VAL A 359 -19.57 -5.93 5.70
C VAL A 359 -19.04 -5.62 7.10
N MET A 360 -19.84 -5.94 8.10
CA MET A 360 -19.49 -5.90 9.51
C MET A 360 -19.67 -7.31 10.09
N VAL A 361 -18.62 -7.84 10.72
CA VAL A 361 -18.63 -9.16 11.35
C VAL A 361 -18.30 -9.02 12.82
N TYR A 362 -19.07 -9.69 13.65
CA TYR A 362 -18.86 -9.73 15.10
C TYR A 362 -18.88 -11.18 15.60
N ASN A 363 -17.91 -11.54 16.41
CA ASN A 363 -17.84 -12.83 17.09
C ASN A 363 -18.35 -12.70 18.53
N CYS A 364 -19.44 -13.38 18.85
CA CYS A 364 -19.95 -13.42 20.22
C CYS A 364 -19.95 -14.86 20.76
N VAL A 365 -19.71 -14.97 22.07
CA VAL A 365 -19.89 -16.24 22.79
C VAL A 365 -21.39 -16.56 22.84
N ASP A 366 -21.77 -17.82 22.57
CA ASP A 366 -23.16 -18.28 22.65
C ASP A 366 -23.79 -17.85 23.98
N PRO A 367 -24.86 -17.05 23.98
CA PRO A 367 -25.50 -16.55 25.19
C PRO A 367 -26.01 -17.67 26.10
N GLN A 368 -26.35 -18.83 25.55
CA GLN A 368 -26.86 -19.98 26.30
C GLN A 368 -25.75 -20.66 27.10
N SER A 369 -24.52 -20.53 26.69
CA SER A 369 -23.35 -21.11 27.34
C SER A 369 -22.86 -20.27 28.54
N ILE A 370 -23.31 -19.01 28.69
CA ILE A 370 -22.92 -18.10 29.78
C ILE A 370 -23.81 -18.33 30.99
N THR A 371 -23.24 -18.87 32.07
CA THR A 371 -23.99 -19.21 33.28
C THR A 371 -24.21 -18.03 34.23
N ASP A 372 -23.41 -16.97 34.16
CA ASP A 372 -23.57 -15.76 35.00
C ASP A 372 -24.58 -14.78 34.38
N PRO A 373 -25.76 -14.57 34.95
CA PRO A 373 -26.78 -13.67 34.43
C PRO A 373 -26.33 -12.20 34.34
N ARG A 374 -25.28 -11.82 35.10
CA ARG A 374 -24.77 -10.44 35.07
C ARG A 374 -23.89 -10.15 33.87
N ILE A 375 -23.33 -11.20 33.28
CA ILE A 375 -22.46 -11.13 32.09
C ILE A 375 -23.30 -11.42 30.83
N ARG A 376 -24.45 -12.11 31.00
CA ARG A 376 -25.37 -12.50 29.94
C ARG A 376 -26.11 -11.28 29.36
N LYS A 377 -25.37 -10.35 28.75
CA LYS A 377 -25.97 -9.44 27.78
C LYS A 377 -26.13 -10.22 26.48
N ASP A 378 -27.34 -10.27 25.98
CA ASP A 378 -27.65 -10.91 24.71
C ASP A 378 -27.04 -10.05 23.57
N SER A 379 -25.71 -10.18 23.39
CA SER A 379 -24.97 -9.42 22.39
C SER A 379 -25.39 -9.76 20.96
N GLU A 380 -25.93 -10.98 20.76
CA GLU A 380 -26.48 -11.41 19.48
C GLU A 380 -27.78 -10.64 19.16
N ALA A 381 -28.73 -10.61 20.10
CA ALA A 381 -29.96 -9.84 19.91
C ALA A 381 -29.68 -8.33 19.75
N LEU A 382 -28.70 -7.78 20.47
CA LEU A 382 -28.27 -6.39 20.32
C LEU A 382 -27.67 -6.12 18.93
N PHE A 383 -26.86 -7.04 18.41
CA PHE A 383 -26.29 -6.93 17.06
C PHE A 383 -27.40 -6.87 16.01
N PHE A 384 -28.34 -7.83 16.02
CA PHE A 384 -29.43 -7.88 15.04
C PHE A 384 -30.37 -6.69 15.15
N ALA A 385 -30.74 -6.29 16.37
CA ALA A 385 -31.58 -5.11 16.60
C ALA A 385 -30.92 -3.83 16.06
N THR A 386 -29.61 -3.69 16.29
CA THR A 386 -28.83 -2.54 15.79
C THR A 386 -28.68 -2.57 14.28
N ALA A 387 -28.35 -3.72 13.70
CA ALA A 387 -28.23 -3.87 12.24
C ALA A 387 -29.56 -3.53 11.53
N HIS A 388 -30.68 -3.99 12.10
CA HIS A 388 -32.02 -3.64 11.58
C HIS A 388 -32.29 -2.13 11.67
N ARG A 389 -31.99 -1.49 12.81
CA ARG A 389 -32.13 -0.03 12.99
C ARG A 389 -31.28 0.76 11.97
N LEU A 390 -30.09 0.24 11.63
CA LEU A 390 -29.17 0.82 10.64
C LEU A 390 -29.52 0.44 9.19
N ASN A 391 -30.64 -0.27 8.96
CA ASN A 391 -31.07 -0.75 7.64
C ASN A 391 -30.02 -1.64 6.93
N MET A 392 -29.24 -2.39 7.68
CA MET A 392 -28.29 -3.37 7.17
C MET A 392 -28.99 -4.70 6.86
N GLN A 393 -28.46 -5.45 5.90
CA GLN A 393 -28.89 -6.81 5.61
C GLN A 393 -28.09 -7.77 6.50
N THR A 394 -28.78 -8.69 7.21
CA THR A 394 -28.16 -9.69 8.08
C THR A 394 -28.27 -11.09 7.49
N GLU A 395 -27.35 -11.96 7.89
CA GLU A 395 -27.34 -13.39 7.57
C GLU A 395 -27.62 -14.21 8.82
N GLU A 396 -27.98 -15.50 8.65
CA GLU A 396 -28.11 -16.46 9.76
C GLU A 396 -26.74 -16.59 10.48
N PRO A 397 -26.74 -16.67 11.83
CA PRO A 397 -25.51 -16.85 12.59
C PRO A 397 -24.78 -18.15 12.23
N LEU A 398 -23.48 -18.10 12.05
CA LEU A 398 -22.66 -19.29 11.94
C LEU A 398 -22.17 -19.71 13.33
N CYS A 399 -22.70 -20.81 13.85
CA CYS A 399 -22.28 -21.35 15.15
C CYS A 399 -21.04 -22.24 15.00
N VAL A 400 -19.98 -21.92 15.75
CA VAL A 400 -18.69 -22.63 15.73
C VAL A 400 -18.38 -23.15 17.12
N ALA A 401 -18.32 -24.47 17.27
CA ALA A 401 -17.87 -25.13 18.49
C ALA A 401 -16.44 -25.66 18.29
N VAL A 402 -15.51 -25.23 19.13
CA VAL A 402 -14.09 -25.64 19.11
C VAL A 402 -13.76 -26.33 20.43
N ASN A 403 -13.57 -27.62 20.39
CA ASN A 403 -13.19 -28.46 21.53
C ASN A 403 -14.05 -28.19 22.80
N ASN A 404 -13.39 -27.84 23.92
CA ASN A 404 -14.03 -27.57 25.21
C ASN A 404 -14.36 -26.08 25.43
N TYR A 405 -14.25 -25.24 24.43
CA TYR A 405 -14.61 -23.84 24.54
C TYR A 405 -16.12 -23.63 24.32
N HIS A 406 -16.63 -22.52 24.84
CA HIS A 406 -18.00 -22.10 24.54
C HIS A 406 -18.18 -21.90 23.04
N PRO A 407 -19.31 -22.32 22.45
CA PRO A 407 -19.60 -22.02 21.05
C PRO A 407 -19.52 -20.53 20.76
N ILE A 408 -19.01 -20.18 19.61
CA ILE A 408 -18.92 -18.81 19.11
C ILE A 408 -19.93 -18.66 17.97
N HIS A 409 -20.74 -17.62 18.03
CA HIS A 409 -21.60 -17.21 16.93
C HIS A 409 -20.89 -16.10 16.14
N ILE A 410 -20.67 -16.35 14.86
CA ILE A 410 -20.16 -15.36 13.91
C ILE A 410 -21.37 -14.69 13.27
N LEU A 411 -21.55 -13.42 13.54
CA LEU A 411 -22.67 -12.60 13.09
C LEU A 411 -22.20 -11.69 11.98
N LYS A 412 -23.02 -11.56 10.91
CA LYS A 412 -22.69 -10.74 9.75
C LYS A 412 -23.83 -9.79 9.40
N ALA A 413 -23.47 -8.54 9.10
CA ALA A 413 -24.36 -7.53 8.57
C ALA A 413 -23.69 -6.78 7.40
N THR A 414 -24.45 -6.54 6.33
CA THR A 414 -23.98 -5.87 5.11
C THR A 414 -24.71 -4.52 4.97
N LYS A 415 -23.96 -3.45 4.76
CA LYS A 415 -24.52 -2.12 4.48
C LYS A 415 -25.13 -2.11 3.07
N LYS A 416 -26.38 -1.64 2.97
CA LYS A 416 -27.07 -1.50 1.68
C LYS A 416 -26.54 -0.33 0.86
#